data_7ebc369ff10d4299ad4acca75e95ea35
#
_entry.id   7ebc369ff10d4299ad4acca75e95ea35
#
_cell.length_a   1.000
_cell.length_b   1.000
_cell.length_c   1.000
_cell.angle_alpha   90.00
_cell.angle_beta   90.00
_cell.angle_gamma   90.00
#
_symmetry.space_group_name_H-M   'P 1'
#
loop_
_entity.id
_entity.type
_entity.pdbx_description
1 polymer ?
#
loop_
_entity_poly.entity_id
_entity_poly.type
_entity_poly.pdbx_seq_one_letter_code
_entity_poly.pdbx_strand_id
1 'polypeptide(L)'
;MIKIKLYEHDVHRNECTFRPYVWAQNVLKDVGIELTDGDSYDYAWIAQASIINKKVSLGESVANGLEFLQNISGDYMILDGQDSTSLIGTYEVFKESNALLLLKNSLLKDRSLYKQGLQLGRYYWGEGDYKLEDFDQYSDRIVLSGTNWLATHWAGIKVQWFDYSRPKEYDVSAMFQYPSLTPSYEHGLIQSDYYDKFRKPSIDILNKMKYNIAKLDQGKRVSSEEYYKRLISSKIIFAPFGYGEMAPRDLEAAMFGSILIKPDMSYIDTSPNPFIDGETYIA
;
A
#
# COMPACT_ATOMS: atom_id res chain seq x y z
N MET A 1 15.58 -19.94 -19.27
CA MET A 1 14.98 -18.64 -18.88
C MET A 1 13.56 -18.93 -18.46
N ILE A 2 13.19 -18.51 -17.26
CA ILE A 2 11.83 -18.69 -16.72
C ILE A 2 10.94 -17.58 -17.31
N LYS A 3 9.85 -17.96 -17.95
CA LYS A 3 8.89 -17.03 -18.54
C LYS A 3 7.75 -16.77 -17.59
N ILE A 4 7.47 -15.50 -17.31
CA ILE A 4 6.41 -15.08 -16.41
C ILE A 4 5.41 -14.18 -17.16
N LYS A 5 4.14 -14.58 -17.15
CA LYS A 5 3.03 -13.77 -17.66
C LYS A 5 2.41 -12.95 -16.54
N LEU A 6 2.20 -11.66 -16.79
CA LEU A 6 1.57 -10.75 -15.84
C LEU A 6 0.07 -10.64 -16.16
N TYR A 7 -0.78 -10.87 -15.15
CA TYR A 7 -2.22 -10.71 -15.28
C TYR A 7 -2.69 -9.47 -14.50
N GLU A 8 -3.15 -8.48 -15.25
CA GLU A 8 -3.68 -7.21 -14.73
C GLU A 8 -5.08 -6.98 -15.32
N HIS A 9 -6.04 -6.64 -14.46
CA HIS A 9 -7.42 -6.40 -14.90
C HIS A 9 -7.62 -5.00 -15.49
N ASP A 10 -6.82 -4.02 -15.07
CA ASP A 10 -6.92 -2.62 -15.49
C ASP A 10 -5.53 -1.99 -15.48
N VAL A 11 -4.98 -1.77 -16.65
CA VAL A 11 -3.63 -1.23 -16.87
C VAL A 11 -3.40 0.08 -16.08
N HIS A 12 -4.43 0.91 -15.91
CA HIS A 12 -4.29 2.18 -15.20
C HIS A 12 -4.25 2.05 -13.67
N ARG A 13 -4.83 1.01 -13.10
CA ARG A 13 -4.82 0.77 -11.64
C ARG A 13 -3.72 -0.16 -11.17
N ASN A 14 -3.31 -1.09 -12.01
CA ASN A 14 -2.32 -2.12 -11.68
C ASN A 14 -0.89 -1.72 -12.03
N GLU A 15 -0.71 -0.61 -12.68
CA GLU A 15 0.61 -0.02 -12.93
C GLU A 15 1.49 0.00 -11.65
N CYS A 16 0.86 0.10 -10.47
CA CYS A 16 1.56 0.10 -9.20
C CYS A 16 2.15 -1.27 -8.83
N THR A 17 1.49 -2.39 -9.13
CA THR A 17 1.95 -3.71 -8.70
C THR A 17 3.10 -4.23 -9.56
N PHE A 18 2.98 -4.14 -10.88
CA PHE A 18 3.95 -4.75 -11.80
C PHE A 18 4.93 -3.78 -12.45
N ARG A 19 4.67 -2.49 -12.40
CA ARG A 19 5.54 -1.50 -13.05
C ARG A 19 7.01 -1.61 -12.66
N PRO A 20 7.41 -1.82 -11.39
CA PRO A 20 8.82 -2.00 -11.04
C PRO A 20 9.47 -3.18 -11.76
N TYR A 21 8.74 -4.28 -11.93
CA TYR A 21 9.25 -5.46 -12.64
C TYR A 21 9.37 -5.19 -14.14
N VAL A 22 8.38 -4.50 -14.73
CA VAL A 22 8.44 -4.09 -16.16
C VAL A 22 9.62 -3.14 -16.40
N TRP A 23 9.87 -2.21 -15.49
CA TRP A 23 11.04 -1.32 -15.59
C TRP A 23 12.37 -2.06 -15.42
N ALA A 24 12.39 -3.07 -14.55
CA ALA A 24 13.56 -3.88 -14.28
C ALA A 24 13.71 -5.07 -15.24
N GLN A 25 12.95 -5.16 -16.33
CA GLN A 25 12.91 -6.35 -17.19
C GLN A 25 14.30 -6.78 -17.73
N ASN A 26 15.21 -5.82 -17.98
CA ASN A 26 16.57 -6.15 -18.38
C ASN A 26 17.34 -6.84 -17.24
N VAL A 27 17.22 -6.34 -16.01
CA VAL A 27 17.82 -6.94 -14.82
C VAL A 27 17.22 -8.32 -14.55
N LEU A 28 15.91 -8.49 -14.75
CA LEU A 28 15.25 -9.80 -14.63
C LEU A 28 15.81 -10.79 -15.64
N LYS A 29 16.08 -10.37 -16.89
CA LYS A 29 16.71 -11.21 -17.91
C LYS A 29 18.11 -11.65 -17.51
N ASP A 30 18.90 -10.79 -16.89
CA ASP A 30 20.24 -11.10 -16.41
C ASP A 30 20.24 -12.19 -15.33
N VAL A 31 19.14 -12.31 -14.57
CA VAL A 31 18.94 -13.39 -13.57
C VAL A 31 18.09 -14.56 -14.09
N GLY A 32 17.84 -14.62 -15.40
CA GLY A 32 17.16 -15.74 -16.04
C GLY A 32 15.63 -15.67 -16.04
N ILE A 33 15.04 -14.49 -15.83
CA ILE A 33 13.58 -14.26 -15.84
C ILE A 33 13.20 -13.38 -17.03
N GLU A 34 12.18 -13.80 -17.80
CA GLU A 34 11.62 -13.06 -18.90
C GLU A 34 10.12 -12.79 -18.66
N LEU A 35 9.74 -11.52 -18.72
CA LEU A 35 8.31 -11.16 -18.74
C LEU A 35 7.77 -11.33 -20.15
N THR A 36 6.58 -11.94 -20.30
CA THR A 36 5.98 -12.25 -21.58
C THR A 36 4.47 -11.96 -21.61
N ASP A 37 3.99 -11.53 -22.77
CA ASP A 37 2.56 -11.42 -23.06
C ASP A 37 2.02 -12.66 -23.81
N GLY A 38 2.91 -13.58 -24.19
CA GLY A 38 2.57 -14.79 -24.90
C GLY A 38 1.79 -15.80 -24.08
N ASP A 39 1.18 -16.78 -24.77
CA ASP A 39 0.40 -17.85 -24.12
C ASP A 39 1.27 -19.01 -23.60
N SER A 40 2.55 -19.04 -23.96
CA SER A 40 3.53 -20.02 -23.46
C SER A 40 4.37 -19.36 -22.38
N TYR A 41 4.14 -19.72 -21.13
CA TYR A 41 4.83 -19.24 -19.96
C TYR A 41 4.97 -20.35 -18.91
N ASP A 42 5.92 -20.19 -18.00
CA ASP A 42 6.16 -21.15 -16.92
C ASP A 42 5.32 -20.82 -15.68
N TYR A 43 5.14 -19.51 -15.39
CA TYR A 43 4.35 -19.03 -14.26
C TYR A 43 3.52 -17.81 -14.65
N ALA A 44 2.39 -17.64 -13.96
CA ALA A 44 1.61 -16.39 -13.98
C ALA A 44 1.75 -15.63 -12.66
N TRP A 45 1.89 -14.32 -12.76
CA TRP A 45 1.77 -13.40 -11.61
C TRP A 45 0.45 -12.66 -11.72
N ILE A 46 -0.37 -12.79 -10.68
CA ILE A 46 -1.72 -12.24 -10.61
C ILE A 46 -1.73 -11.07 -9.64
N ALA A 47 -1.99 -9.87 -10.13
CA ALA A 47 -2.16 -8.72 -9.24
C ALA A 47 -3.42 -8.87 -8.39
N GLN A 48 -3.34 -8.57 -7.11
CA GLN A 48 -4.47 -8.59 -6.19
C GLN A 48 -5.68 -7.80 -6.74
N ALA A 49 -5.45 -6.69 -7.41
CA ALA A 49 -6.51 -5.87 -7.99
C ALA A 49 -7.30 -6.59 -9.10
N SER A 50 -6.77 -7.66 -9.69
CA SER A 50 -7.47 -8.49 -10.69
C SER A 50 -8.47 -9.47 -10.06
N ILE A 51 -8.27 -9.82 -8.78
CA ILE A 51 -9.05 -10.85 -8.09
C ILE A 51 -9.86 -10.29 -6.92
N ILE A 52 -9.65 -9.03 -6.53
CA ILE A 52 -10.35 -8.40 -5.41
C ILE A 52 -11.09 -7.15 -5.87
N ASN A 53 -12.41 -7.23 -5.81
CA ASN A 53 -13.30 -6.11 -6.09
C ASN A 53 -13.82 -5.49 -4.80
N LYS A 54 -13.30 -4.32 -4.44
CA LYS A 54 -13.67 -3.60 -3.22
C LYS A 54 -15.04 -2.90 -3.27
N LYS A 55 -15.76 -3.00 -4.39
CA LYS A 55 -17.07 -2.37 -4.59
C LYS A 55 -18.24 -3.30 -4.32
N VAL A 56 -17.97 -4.55 -4.00
CA VAL A 56 -18.97 -5.57 -3.70
C VAL A 56 -18.72 -6.16 -2.30
N SER A 57 -19.58 -7.03 -1.82
CA SER A 57 -19.39 -7.73 -0.55
C SER A 57 -18.11 -8.59 -0.58
N LEU A 58 -17.57 -8.91 0.59
CA LEU A 58 -16.38 -9.78 0.68
C LEU A 58 -16.62 -11.12 -0.01
N GLY A 59 -17.75 -11.79 0.28
CA GLY A 59 -18.07 -13.08 -0.33
C GLY A 59 -18.19 -13.03 -1.85
N GLU A 60 -18.84 -11.99 -2.38
CA GLU A 60 -18.93 -11.79 -3.83
C GLU A 60 -17.56 -11.46 -4.44
N SER A 61 -16.73 -10.68 -3.77
CA SER A 61 -15.38 -10.38 -4.21
C SER A 61 -14.51 -11.65 -4.30
N VAL A 62 -14.60 -12.51 -3.28
CA VAL A 62 -13.88 -13.81 -3.26
C VAL A 62 -14.37 -14.71 -4.38
N ALA A 63 -15.70 -14.86 -4.56
CA ALA A 63 -16.26 -15.68 -5.62
C ALA A 63 -15.79 -15.24 -7.01
N ASN A 64 -15.85 -13.92 -7.29
CA ASN A 64 -15.39 -13.36 -8.56
C ASN A 64 -13.88 -13.58 -8.76
N GLY A 65 -13.07 -13.47 -7.70
CA GLY A 65 -11.64 -13.73 -7.76
C GLY A 65 -11.33 -15.19 -8.08
N LEU A 66 -12.04 -16.14 -7.48
CA LEU A 66 -11.90 -17.56 -7.77
C LEU A 66 -12.34 -17.91 -9.21
N GLU A 67 -13.44 -17.33 -9.68
CA GLU A 67 -13.89 -17.48 -11.07
C GLU A 67 -12.83 -16.97 -12.07
N PHE A 68 -12.22 -15.81 -11.78
CA PHE A 68 -11.12 -15.30 -12.60
C PHE A 68 -9.96 -16.28 -12.65
N LEU A 69 -9.55 -16.84 -11.52
CA LEU A 69 -8.41 -17.75 -11.43
C LEU A 69 -8.64 -19.10 -12.12
N GLN A 70 -9.89 -19.55 -12.29
CA GLN A 70 -10.21 -20.76 -13.06
C GLN A 70 -9.82 -20.65 -14.54
N ASN A 71 -9.68 -19.43 -15.06
CA ASN A 71 -9.26 -19.19 -16.44
C ASN A 71 -7.74 -19.08 -16.62
N ILE A 72 -6.96 -19.18 -15.52
CA ILE A 72 -5.51 -19.15 -15.58
C ILE A 72 -5.00 -20.57 -15.79
N SER A 73 -4.23 -20.77 -16.85
CA SER A 73 -3.58 -22.04 -17.12
C SER A 73 -2.20 -22.09 -16.45
N GLY A 74 -1.86 -23.28 -15.91
CA GLY A 74 -0.55 -23.52 -15.29
C GLY A 74 -0.40 -22.93 -13.86
N ASP A 75 0.84 -22.88 -13.42
CA ASP A 75 1.20 -22.44 -12.08
C ASP A 75 1.16 -20.91 -11.95
N TYR A 76 0.63 -20.42 -10.83
CA TYR A 76 0.55 -18.98 -10.61
C TYR A 76 0.80 -18.57 -9.15
N MET A 77 1.12 -17.30 -8.98
CA MET A 77 1.30 -16.63 -7.69
C MET A 77 0.43 -15.38 -7.64
N ILE A 78 -0.05 -15.05 -6.44
CA ILE A 78 -0.83 -13.83 -6.21
C ILE A 78 0.09 -12.78 -5.60
N LEU A 79 0.10 -11.56 -6.18
CA LEU A 79 0.83 -10.41 -5.66
C LEU A 79 -0.15 -9.43 -5.02
N ASP A 80 -0.08 -9.31 -3.70
CA ASP A 80 -0.85 -8.36 -2.92
C ASP A 80 -0.01 -7.12 -2.58
N GLY A 81 -0.19 -6.09 -3.38
CA GLY A 81 0.49 -4.80 -3.26
C GLY A 81 -0.27 -3.77 -2.42
N GLN A 82 -1.22 -4.16 -1.58
CA GLN A 82 -1.94 -3.22 -0.72
C GLN A 82 -1.01 -2.53 0.28
N ASP A 83 -1.37 -1.32 0.66
CA ASP A 83 -0.65 -0.44 1.60
C ASP A 83 -0.86 -0.82 3.09
N SER A 84 -1.40 -2.01 3.35
CA SER A 84 -1.79 -2.52 4.66
C SER A 84 -1.23 -3.94 4.88
N THR A 85 -0.97 -4.26 6.15
CA THR A 85 -0.65 -5.64 6.58
C THR A 85 -1.83 -6.58 6.50
N SER A 86 -3.05 -6.07 6.31
CA SER A 86 -4.26 -6.89 6.20
C SER A 86 -4.20 -7.85 5.01
N LEU A 87 -4.64 -9.07 5.24
CA LEU A 87 -4.74 -10.14 4.25
C LEU A 87 -6.20 -10.41 3.82
N ILE A 88 -7.17 -9.67 4.38
CA ILE A 88 -8.61 -9.89 4.15
C ILE A 88 -8.93 -9.80 2.66
N GLY A 89 -9.70 -10.76 2.19
CA GLY A 89 -10.09 -10.92 0.80
C GLY A 89 -9.05 -11.68 0.00
N THR A 90 -7.79 -11.24 0.00
CA THR A 90 -6.74 -11.93 -0.75
C THR A 90 -6.41 -13.29 -0.15
N TYR A 91 -6.46 -13.41 1.19
CA TYR A 91 -6.21 -14.67 1.88
C TYR A 91 -7.29 -15.73 1.57
N GLU A 92 -8.57 -15.32 1.56
CA GLU A 92 -9.68 -16.21 1.25
C GLU A 92 -9.57 -16.74 -0.18
N VAL A 93 -9.25 -15.88 -1.16
CA VAL A 93 -9.01 -16.31 -2.54
C VAL A 93 -7.77 -17.21 -2.62
N PHE A 94 -6.69 -16.86 -1.92
CA PHE A 94 -5.45 -17.63 -1.93
C PHE A 94 -5.66 -19.06 -1.39
N LYS A 95 -6.29 -19.21 -0.24
CA LYS A 95 -6.46 -20.54 0.39
C LYS A 95 -7.39 -21.47 -0.39
N GLU A 96 -8.39 -20.92 -1.09
CA GLU A 96 -9.35 -21.67 -1.89
C GLU A 96 -8.90 -21.91 -3.33
N SER A 97 -7.75 -21.31 -3.71
CA SER A 97 -7.16 -21.45 -5.05
C SER A 97 -5.95 -22.39 -5.08
N ASN A 98 -5.46 -22.68 -6.30
CA ASN A 98 -4.24 -23.43 -6.52
C ASN A 98 -2.98 -22.54 -6.59
N ALA A 99 -3.05 -21.29 -6.13
CA ALA A 99 -1.90 -20.40 -6.13
C ALA A 99 -0.72 -21.01 -5.35
N LEU A 100 0.47 -20.97 -5.91
CA LEU A 100 1.67 -21.51 -5.26
C LEU A 100 2.06 -20.66 -4.05
N LEU A 101 2.06 -19.34 -4.21
CA LEU A 101 2.46 -18.36 -3.21
C LEU A 101 1.51 -17.16 -3.19
N LEU A 102 1.35 -16.59 -2.02
CA LEU A 102 0.84 -15.24 -1.82
C LEU A 102 2.01 -14.31 -1.47
N LEU A 103 2.32 -13.40 -2.36
CA LEU A 103 3.39 -12.42 -2.20
C LEU A 103 2.79 -11.12 -1.68
N LYS A 104 3.16 -10.71 -0.46
CA LYS A 104 2.61 -9.53 0.22
C LYS A 104 3.71 -8.50 0.46
N ASN A 105 3.45 -7.22 0.17
CA ASN A 105 4.43 -6.14 0.32
C ASN A 105 4.68 -5.73 1.79
N SER A 106 3.78 -6.08 2.70
CA SER A 106 3.95 -5.86 4.14
C SER A 106 3.18 -6.90 4.93
N LEU A 107 3.76 -7.38 6.00
CA LEU A 107 3.15 -8.38 6.88
C LEU A 107 3.35 -7.97 8.34
N LEU A 108 2.52 -8.47 9.24
CA LEU A 108 2.79 -8.37 10.67
C LEU A 108 4.05 -9.17 11.01
N LYS A 109 4.99 -8.63 11.79
CA LYS A 109 6.17 -9.38 12.26
C LYS A 109 5.78 -10.59 13.07
N ASP A 110 4.88 -10.39 14.02
CA ASP A 110 4.25 -11.50 14.75
C ASP A 110 3.06 -12.02 13.95
N ARG A 111 3.29 -13.06 13.18
CA ARG A 111 2.28 -13.71 12.33
C ARG A 111 1.11 -14.32 13.16
N SER A 112 1.32 -14.59 14.44
CA SER A 112 0.25 -15.14 15.30
C SER A 112 -0.92 -14.16 15.48
N LEU A 113 -0.66 -12.87 15.31
CA LEU A 113 -1.68 -11.82 15.40
C LEU A 113 -2.76 -11.94 14.33
N TYR A 114 -2.47 -12.56 13.18
CA TYR A 114 -3.49 -12.85 12.18
C TYR A 114 -4.59 -13.77 12.71
N LYS A 115 -4.26 -14.67 13.61
CA LYS A 115 -5.25 -15.58 14.26
C LYS A 115 -6.05 -14.89 15.37
N GLN A 116 -5.56 -13.77 15.88
CA GLN A 116 -6.21 -13.00 16.93
C GLN A 116 -7.16 -11.93 16.42
N GLY A 117 -7.23 -11.72 15.11
CA GLY A 117 -8.03 -10.65 14.49
C GLY A 117 -7.41 -9.26 14.59
N LEU A 118 -6.20 -9.14 15.11
CA LEU A 118 -5.45 -7.87 15.20
C LEU A 118 -4.81 -7.53 13.85
N GLN A 119 -5.64 -7.39 12.84
CA GLN A 119 -5.22 -6.87 11.55
C GLN A 119 -5.38 -5.36 11.59
N LEU A 120 -4.29 -4.65 11.85
CA LEU A 120 -4.23 -3.20 11.71
C LEU A 120 -4.29 -2.86 10.24
N GLY A 121 -5.04 -1.83 9.89
CA GLY A 121 -5.12 -1.36 8.53
C GLY A 121 -6.50 -1.46 7.91
N ARG A 122 -6.52 -1.33 6.65
CA ARG A 122 -7.62 -1.05 5.78
C ARG A 122 -8.71 -2.11 5.78
N TYR A 123 -9.83 -1.78 6.40
CA TYR A 123 -11.02 -2.59 6.34
C TYR A 123 -11.93 -2.11 5.21
N TYR A 124 -11.87 -2.76 4.04
CA TYR A 124 -12.78 -2.44 2.95
C TYR A 124 -14.20 -2.94 3.18
N TRP A 125 -14.35 -3.93 4.04
CA TRP A 125 -15.62 -4.61 4.29
C TRP A 125 -16.17 -4.39 5.70
N GLY A 126 -15.79 -3.27 6.32
CA GLY A 126 -16.24 -2.89 7.66
C GLY A 126 -15.30 -3.31 8.79
N GLU A 127 -15.59 -2.86 9.99
CA GLU A 127 -14.91 -3.31 11.20
C GLU A 127 -15.43 -4.71 11.56
N GLY A 128 -14.55 -5.68 11.50
CA GLY A 128 -14.84 -7.06 11.89
C GLY A 128 -13.63 -7.68 12.58
N ASP A 129 -13.88 -8.62 13.45
CA ASP A 129 -12.86 -9.45 14.08
C ASP A 129 -12.47 -10.55 13.09
N TYR A 130 -11.73 -10.17 12.05
CA TYR A 130 -11.31 -11.09 11.00
C TYR A 130 -10.13 -11.94 11.48
N LYS A 131 -10.44 -13.08 12.07
CA LYS A 131 -9.45 -14.08 12.49
C LYS A 131 -9.17 -15.03 11.33
N LEU A 132 -7.90 -15.20 11.03
CA LEU A 132 -7.45 -16.23 10.08
C LEU A 132 -7.10 -17.48 10.89
N GLU A 133 -8.11 -18.23 11.33
CA GLU A 133 -7.95 -19.37 12.26
C GLU A 133 -7.05 -20.46 11.68
N ASP A 134 -7.08 -20.64 10.37
CA ASP A 134 -6.31 -21.63 9.63
C ASP A 134 -4.98 -21.07 9.07
N PHE A 135 -4.54 -19.88 9.51
CA PHE A 135 -3.37 -19.18 8.98
C PHE A 135 -2.10 -20.05 8.98
N ASP A 136 -1.87 -20.82 10.03
CA ASP A 136 -0.68 -21.67 10.17
C ASP A 136 -0.56 -22.71 9.04
N GLN A 137 -1.69 -23.16 8.47
CA GLN A 137 -1.70 -24.14 7.37
C GLN A 137 -1.15 -23.56 6.07
N TYR A 138 -1.17 -22.24 5.92
CA TYR A 138 -0.82 -21.54 4.70
C TYR A 138 0.38 -20.60 4.87
N SER A 139 0.83 -20.36 6.10
CA SER A 139 1.83 -19.35 6.47
C SER A 139 3.13 -19.49 5.69
N ASP A 140 3.61 -20.70 5.43
CA ASP A 140 4.84 -20.99 4.70
C ASP A 140 4.75 -20.58 3.22
N ARG A 141 3.53 -20.40 2.70
CA ARG A 141 3.27 -19.95 1.33
C ARG A 141 2.89 -18.46 1.25
N ILE A 142 2.88 -17.76 2.38
CA ILE A 142 2.65 -16.31 2.46
C ILE A 142 3.99 -15.63 2.68
N VAL A 143 4.53 -15.04 1.63
CA VAL A 143 5.91 -14.56 1.58
C VAL A 143 5.93 -13.04 1.47
N LEU A 144 6.86 -12.41 2.19
CA LEU A 144 7.11 -10.99 2.07
C LEU A 144 7.73 -10.69 0.70
N SER A 145 7.09 -9.82 -0.07
CA SER A 145 7.61 -9.31 -1.34
C SER A 145 8.14 -7.88 -1.21
N GLY A 146 8.72 -7.35 -2.29
CA GLY A 146 9.11 -5.94 -2.33
C GLY A 146 7.92 -4.98 -2.28
N THR A 147 8.12 -3.79 -1.75
CA THR A 147 7.12 -2.71 -1.69
C THR A 147 6.94 -2.02 -3.04
N ASN A 148 6.31 -2.70 -3.97
CA ASN A 148 6.30 -2.35 -5.39
C ASN A 148 5.54 -1.07 -5.72
N TRP A 149 4.43 -0.79 -5.05
CA TRP A 149 3.61 0.37 -5.33
C TRP A 149 4.30 1.71 -5.02
N LEU A 150 5.27 1.71 -4.12
CA LEU A 150 6.05 2.90 -3.80
C LEU A 150 6.89 3.37 -4.99
N ALA A 151 7.45 2.45 -5.77
CA ALA A 151 8.28 2.77 -6.93
C ALA A 151 7.49 3.50 -8.03
N THR A 152 6.22 3.17 -8.22
CA THR A 152 5.39 3.81 -9.25
C THR A 152 4.96 5.21 -8.89
N HIS A 153 4.81 5.48 -7.61
CA HIS A 153 4.52 6.82 -7.13
C HIS A 153 5.64 7.80 -7.52
N TRP A 154 6.88 7.33 -7.46
CA TRP A 154 8.06 8.12 -7.83
C TRP A 154 8.10 8.54 -9.29
N ALA A 155 7.64 7.68 -10.20
CA ALA A 155 7.62 8.00 -11.62
C ALA A 155 6.67 9.15 -11.99
N GLY A 156 5.63 9.35 -11.18
CA GLY A 156 4.70 10.47 -11.35
C GLY A 156 5.23 11.81 -10.82
N ILE A 157 6.31 11.77 -10.02
CA ILE A 157 6.88 12.98 -9.42
C ILE A 157 7.85 13.62 -10.43
N LYS A 158 7.57 14.85 -10.84
CA LYS A 158 8.43 15.57 -11.75
C LYS A 158 9.72 15.99 -11.03
N VAL A 159 10.86 15.50 -11.50
CA VAL A 159 12.21 15.79 -10.92
C VAL A 159 12.47 17.28 -10.74
N GLN A 160 11.92 18.12 -11.61
CA GLN A 160 12.03 19.57 -11.51
C GLN A 160 11.44 20.18 -10.23
N TRP A 161 10.66 19.41 -9.48
CA TRP A 161 10.15 19.84 -8.18
C TRP A 161 11.15 19.62 -7.04
N PHE A 162 12.23 18.86 -7.28
CA PHE A 162 13.26 18.57 -6.30
C PHE A 162 14.29 19.74 -6.24
N ASP A 163 13.87 20.84 -5.66
CA ASP A 163 14.79 21.91 -5.32
C ASP A 163 15.13 21.86 -3.83
N TYR A 164 16.16 21.12 -3.51
CA TYR A 164 16.65 20.98 -2.15
C TYR A 164 17.27 22.27 -1.58
N SER A 165 17.53 23.27 -2.42
CA SER A 165 18.03 24.58 -2.00
C SER A 165 16.95 25.49 -1.45
N ARG A 166 15.67 25.12 -1.62
CA ARG A 166 14.55 25.90 -1.10
C ARG A 166 14.58 25.97 0.43
N PRO A 167 14.34 27.17 0.98
CA PRO A 167 14.22 27.31 2.42
C PRO A 167 13.02 26.47 2.94
N LYS A 168 13.22 25.88 4.11
CA LYS A 168 12.16 25.17 4.82
C LYS A 168 11.23 26.18 5.50
N GLU A 169 10.19 26.60 4.79
CA GLU A 169 9.25 27.63 5.22
C GLU A 169 8.31 27.14 6.34
N TYR A 170 7.95 25.85 6.29
CA TYR A 170 7.04 25.23 7.26
C TYR A 170 7.82 24.40 8.28
N ASP A 171 7.40 24.47 9.53
CA ASP A 171 7.92 23.57 10.55
C ASP A 171 7.40 22.15 10.37
N VAL A 172 6.11 22.03 10.08
CA VAL A 172 5.43 20.72 9.89
C VAL A 172 4.55 20.74 8.66
N SER A 173 4.60 19.66 7.88
CA SER A 173 3.61 19.35 6.86
C SER A 173 2.61 18.32 7.39
N ALA A 174 1.34 18.65 7.35
CA ALA A 174 0.20 17.79 7.66
C ALA A 174 -0.74 17.73 6.46
N MET A 175 -0.21 17.37 5.30
CA MET A 175 -0.89 17.36 4.01
C MET A 175 -1.76 16.10 3.85
N PHE A 176 -2.67 15.86 4.78
CA PHE A 176 -3.66 14.80 4.71
C PHE A 176 -5.06 15.34 4.97
N GLN A 177 -6.07 14.68 4.47
CA GLN A 177 -7.46 15.09 4.63
C GLN A 177 -8.13 14.41 5.82
N TYR A 178 -9.06 15.17 6.43
CA TYR A 178 -10.00 14.73 7.44
C TYR A 178 -11.23 15.65 7.42
N PRO A 179 -12.46 15.18 7.40
CA PRO A 179 -12.84 13.80 7.04
C PRO A 179 -12.38 13.43 5.63
N SER A 180 -12.32 12.14 5.34
CA SER A 180 -11.94 11.71 3.99
C SER A 180 -12.94 12.24 2.97
N LEU A 181 -12.43 12.88 1.91
CA LEU A 181 -13.23 13.24 0.74
C LEU A 181 -13.44 12.07 -0.23
N THR A 182 -12.93 10.90 0.12
CA THR A 182 -13.22 9.73 -0.68
C THR A 182 -14.71 9.53 -0.59
N PRO A 183 -15.47 9.57 -1.71
CA PRO A 183 -16.86 9.19 -1.68
C PRO A 183 -16.94 7.85 -0.97
N SER A 184 -17.82 7.73 0.01
CA SER A 184 -18.23 6.41 0.47
C SER A 184 -18.48 5.61 -0.80
N TYR A 185 -17.69 4.58 -1.07
CA TYR A 185 -18.04 3.65 -2.13
C TYR A 185 -19.47 3.27 -1.85
N GLU A 186 -20.33 3.25 -2.87
CA GLU A 186 -21.79 3.20 -2.77
C GLU A 186 -22.38 2.09 -1.90
N HIS A 187 -21.53 1.25 -1.32
CA HIS A 187 -21.88 0.15 -0.43
C HIS A 187 -21.43 0.31 1.04
N GLY A 188 -21.13 1.53 1.47
CA GLY A 188 -20.92 1.83 2.91
C GLY A 188 -19.66 1.24 3.53
N LEU A 189 -18.69 0.81 2.73
CA LEU A 189 -17.58 -0.06 3.16
C LEU A 189 -16.33 0.68 3.63
N ILE A 190 -16.33 2.02 3.66
CA ILE A 190 -15.26 2.79 4.28
C ILE A 190 -15.90 3.62 5.37
N GLN A 191 -15.85 3.11 6.59
CA GLN A 191 -16.34 3.85 7.74
C GLN A 191 -15.42 5.05 7.98
N SER A 192 -16.02 6.22 8.14
CA SER A 192 -15.36 7.47 8.54
C SER A 192 -14.59 7.31 9.85
N ASP A 193 -15.00 6.39 10.70
CA ASP A 193 -14.50 6.16 12.05
C ASP A 193 -13.02 5.76 12.09
N TYR A 194 -12.51 5.05 11.07
CA TYR A 194 -11.09 4.71 10.99
C TYR A 194 -10.21 5.97 10.90
N TYR A 195 -10.59 6.92 10.06
CA TYR A 195 -9.89 8.21 9.99
C TYR A 195 -10.06 9.04 11.25
N ASP A 196 -11.20 8.90 11.91
CA ASP A 196 -11.47 9.61 13.17
C ASP A 196 -10.52 9.17 14.27
N LYS A 197 -10.17 7.89 14.33
CA LYS A 197 -9.24 7.36 15.33
C LYS A 197 -7.82 7.92 15.19
N PHE A 198 -7.34 8.10 13.97
CA PHE A 198 -5.93 8.47 13.72
C PHE A 198 -5.75 9.93 13.29
N ARG A 199 -6.60 10.44 12.41
CA ARG A 199 -6.39 11.75 11.79
C ARG A 199 -7.02 12.90 12.56
N LYS A 200 -8.19 12.71 13.14
CA LYS A 200 -8.83 13.77 13.93
C LYS A 200 -8.00 14.19 15.14
N PRO A 201 -7.56 13.28 16.02
CA PRO A 201 -6.70 13.66 17.14
C PRO A 201 -5.42 14.36 16.68
N SER A 202 -4.85 13.92 15.57
CA SER A 202 -3.66 14.53 14.98
C SER A 202 -3.89 16.00 14.60
N ILE A 203 -5.01 16.27 13.91
CA ILE A 203 -5.37 17.65 13.52
C ILE A 203 -5.65 18.51 14.75
N ASP A 204 -6.35 17.98 15.75
CA ASP A 204 -6.68 18.69 16.99
C ASP A 204 -5.41 19.08 17.75
N ILE A 205 -4.38 18.23 17.77
CA ILE A 205 -3.08 18.53 18.36
C ILE A 205 -2.36 19.59 17.53
N LEU A 206 -2.25 19.41 16.22
CA LEU A 206 -1.56 20.36 15.35
C LEU A 206 -2.17 21.75 15.40
N ASN A 207 -3.50 21.88 15.52
CA ASN A 207 -4.17 23.17 15.64
C ASN A 207 -3.87 23.92 16.94
N LYS A 208 -3.41 23.23 17.97
CA LYS A 208 -2.99 23.83 19.26
C LYS A 208 -1.51 24.24 19.28
N MET A 209 -0.74 23.77 18.32
CA MET A 209 0.69 24.06 18.24
C MET A 209 0.93 25.46 17.66
N LYS A 210 1.97 26.13 18.17
CA LYS A 210 2.42 27.46 17.68
C LYS A 210 3.53 27.33 16.63
N TYR A 211 3.33 26.42 15.66
CA TYR A 211 4.27 26.20 14.57
C TYR A 211 3.67 26.64 13.24
N ASN A 212 4.52 26.92 12.26
CA ASN A 212 4.07 27.17 10.90
C ASN A 212 3.76 25.83 10.23
N ILE A 213 2.47 25.52 10.04
CA ILE A 213 2.00 24.19 9.59
C ILE A 213 1.43 24.31 8.19
N ALA A 214 2.04 23.59 7.22
CA ALA A 214 1.44 23.34 5.92
C ALA A 214 0.33 22.29 6.07
N LYS A 215 -0.92 22.70 5.91
CA LYS A 215 -2.09 21.81 5.99
C LYS A 215 -3.05 22.03 4.85
N LEU A 216 -3.86 21.02 4.56
CA LEU A 216 -4.97 21.15 3.63
C LEU A 216 -6.16 21.84 4.33
N ASP A 217 -6.83 22.71 3.62
CA ASP A 217 -8.19 23.11 4.00
C ASP A 217 -9.07 21.87 3.92
N GLN A 218 -9.76 21.57 5.01
CA GLN A 218 -10.57 20.37 5.08
C GLN A 218 -11.67 20.42 4.00
N GLY A 219 -11.78 19.31 3.26
CA GLY A 219 -12.72 19.23 2.16
C GLY A 219 -12.21 19.78 0.82
N LYS A 220 -10.98 20.33 0.74
CA LYS A 220 -10.43 20.84 -0.51
C LYS A 220 -9.21 20.03 -0.97
N ARG A 221 -9.11 19.84 -2.27
CA ARG A 221 -7.90 19.29 -2.90
C ARG A 221 -7.03 20.45 -3.39
N VAL A 222 -5.73 20.27 -3.30
CA VAL A 222 -4.73 21.15 -3.95
C VAL A 222 -4.18 20.43 -5.18
N SER A 223 -3.56 21.18 -6.09
CA SER A 223 -2.84 20.57 -7.22
C SER A 223 -1.65 19.75 -6.71
N SER A 224 -1.20 18.78 -7.52
CA SER A 224 0.01 18.01 -7.19
C SER A 224 1.22 18.91 -7.02
N GLU A 225 1.35 19.96 -7.85
CA GLU A 225 2.44 20.93 -7.75
C GLU A 225 2.44 21.66 -6.41
N GLU A 226 1.28 22.16 -5.97
CA GLU A 226 1.14 22.84 -4.68
C GLU A 226 1.38 21.90 -3.52
N TYR A 227 0.90 20.66 -3.62
CA TYR A 227 1.16 19.61 -2.64
C TYR A 227 2.65 19.38 -2.44
N TYR A 228 3.39 19.15 -3.53
CA TYR A 228 4.82 18.90 -3.47
C TYR A 228 5.63 20.13 -3.06
N LYS A 229 5.25 21.33 -3.48
CA LYS A 229 5.88 22.57 -2.98
C LYS A 229 5.84 22.68 -1.47
N ARG A 230 4.69 22.39 -0.86
CA ARG A 230 4.54 22.42 0.60
C ARG A 230 5.36 21.33 1.29
N LEU A 231 5.39 20.12 0.74
CA LEU A 231 6.21 19.04 1.30
C LEU A 231 7.71 19.37 1.27
N ILE A 232 8.22 19.81 0.10
CA ILE A 232 9.63 20.19 -0.08
C ILE A 232 10.03 21.32 0.87
N SER A 233 9.14 22.29 1.10
CA SER A 233 9.39 23.43 1.99
C SER A 233 9.13 23.13 3.48
N SER A 234 8.91 21.87 3.87
CA SER A 234 8.64 21.49 5.25
C SER A 234 9.85 20.80 5.89
N LYS A 235 10.15 21.13 7.17
CA LYS A 235 11.19 20.47 7.97
C LYS A 235 10.78 19.05 8.36
N ILE A 236 9.51 18.90 8.74
CA ILE A 236 8.90 17.66 9.22
C ILE A 236 7.72 17.33 8.34
N ILE A 237 7.61 16.05 7.95
CA ILE A 237 6.41 15.49 7.33
C ILE A 237 5.74 14.58 8.35
N PHE A 238 4.55 14.96 8.78
CA PHE A 238 3.71 14.15 9.64
C PHE A 238 2.78 13.27 8.81
N ALA A 239 2.92 11.96 8.94
CA ALA A 239 2.22 10.95 8.14
C ALA A 239 1.43 9.98 9.02
N PRO A 240 0.25 10.38 9.55
CA PRO A 240 -0.63 9.44 10.25
C PRO A 240 -1.08 8.34 9.29
N PHE A 241 -1.51 7.22 9.84
CA PHE A 241 -2.05 6.13 9.03
C PHE A 241 -3.17 6.61 8.10
N GLY A 242 -3.18 6.03 6.92
CA GLY A 242 -4.22 6.21 5.90
C GLY A 242 -5.17 5.02 5.89
N TYR A 243 -5.44 4.50 4.72
CA TYR A 243 -6.13 3.23 4.57
C TYR A 243 -5.25 2.04 4.98
N GLY A 244 -3.94 2.18 4.88
CA GLY A 244 -2.96 1.25 5.37
C GLY A 244 -1.93 1.96 6.22
N GLU A 245 -0.99 1.18 6.72
CA GLU A 245 0.10 1.67 7.56
C GLU A 245 1.12 2.45 6.73
N MET A 246 1.36 2.02 5.50
CA MET A 246 2.29 2.69 4.59
C MET A 246 1.57 3.74 3.74
N ALA A 247 2.26 4.81 3.45
CA ALA A 247 1.76 5.89 2.61
C ALA A 247 2.87 6.45 1.70
N PRO A 248 2.54 7.01 0.53
CA PRO A 248 3.52 7.70 -0.31
C PRO A 248 4.37 8.73 0.44
N ARG A 249 3.77 9.43 1.39
CA ARG A 249 4.44 10.43 2.23
C ARG A 249 5.63 9.90 3.03
N ASP A 250 5.64 8.61 3.33
CA ASP A 250 6.75 7.98 4.06
C ASP A 250 8.05 8.08 3.25
N LEU A 251 7.97 7.86 1.94
CA LEU A 251 9.12 8.01 1.05
C LEU A 251 9.34 9.47 0.61
N GLU A 252 8.27 10.23 0.43
CA GLU A 252 8.36 11.65 0.09
C GLU A 252 9.14 12.41 1.16
N ALA A 253 9.03 12.02 2.44
CA ALA A 253 9.82 12.63 3.51
C ALA A 253 11.33 12.46 3.26
N ALA A 254 11.77 11.25 2.97
CA ALA A 254 13.17 10.98 2.66
C ALA A 254 13.62 11.69 1.37
N MET A 255 12.78 11.65 0.32
CA MET A 255 13.07 12.30 -0.97
C MET A 255 13.24 13.81 -0.84
N PHE A 256 12.50 14.46 0.06
CA PHE A 256 12.53 15.92 0.22
C PHE A 256 13.44 16.39 1.35
N GLY A 257 14.22 15.48 1.95
CA GLY A 257 15.11 15.81 3.04
C GLY A 257 14.37 16.34 4.27
N SER A 258 13.24 15.75 4.59
CA SER A 258 12.40 16.10 5.74
C SER A 258 12.39 14.95 6.75
N ILE A 259 12.24 15.28 8.03
CA ILE A 259 12.07 14.27 9.07
C ILE A 259 10.65 13.67 8.93
N LEU A 260 10.56 12.36 8.88
CA LEU A 260 9.27 11.66 8.91
C LEU A 260 8.84 11.45 10.37
N ILE A 261 7.63 11.87 10.71
CA ILE A 261 6.95 11.49 11.97
C ILE A 261 5.69 10.72 11.61
N LYS A 262 5.54 9.51 12.13
CA LYS A 262 4.37 8.67 11.93
C LYS A 262 4.17 7.71 13.11
N PRO A 263 2.98 7.07 13.22
CA PRO A 263 2.77 6.04 14.24
C PRO A 263 3.80 4.91 14.14
N ASP A 264 4.05 4.24 15.25
CA ASP A 264 5.01 3.14 15.36
C ASP A 264 4.82 2.08 14.25
N MET A 265 5.91 1.77 13.56
CA MET A 265 5.99 0.79 12.46
C MET A 265 6.79 -0.46 12.87
N SER A 266 7.18 -0.57 14.14
CA SER A 266 8.06 -1.64 14.61
C SER A 266 7.44 -3.05 14.49
N TYR A 267 6.11 -3.12 14.44
CA TYR A 267 5.35 -4.38 14.32
C TYR A 267 5.18 -4.86 12.88
N ILE A 268 5.62 -4.08 11.89
CA ILE A 268 5.47 -4.38 10.47
C ILE A 268 6.77 -4.92 9.88
N ASP A 269 6.63 -5.90 9.02
CA ASP A 269 7.69 -6.47 8.20
C ASP A 269 7.54 -6.00 6.76
N THR A 270 8.58 -5.39 6.20
CA THR A 270 8.63 -4.91 4.80
C THR A 270 9.98 -5.23 4.17
N SER A 271 10.07 -5.30 2.86
CA SER A 271 11.31 -5.52 2.13
C SER A 271 11.49 -4.48 1.00
N PRO A 272 12.53 -3.62 1.04
CA PRO A 272 13.38 -3.36 2.21
C PRO A 272 12.57 -2.77 3.37
N ASN A 273 13.12 -2.79 4.60
CA ASN A 273 12.50 -2.10 5.73
C ASN A 273 12.99 -0.64 5.79
N PRO A 274 12.15 0.36 5.44
CA PRO A 274 12.52 1.76 5.52
C PRO A 274 12.23 2.38 6.89
N PHE A 275 11.68 1.61 7.84
CA PHE A 275 11.19 2.14 9.12
C PHE A 275 12.11 1.71 10.27
N ILE A 276 13.14 2.51 10.53
CA ILE A 276 14.05 2.34 11.66
C ILE A 276 13.88 3.56 12.56
N ASP A 277 13.23 3.36 13.72
CA ASP A 277 12.92 4.45 14.66
C ASP A 277 14.20 5.13 15.15
N GLY A 278 14.17 6.45 15.19
CA GLY A 278 15.32 7.29 15.53
C GLY A 278 16.35 7.46 14.40
N GLU A 279 16.23 6.71 13.28
CA GLU A 279 17.15 6.81 12.13
C GLU A 279 16.45 7.32 10.88
N THR A 280 15.42 6.62 10.42
CA THR A 280 14.70 6.94 9.17
C THR A 280 13.35 7.59 9.43
N TYR A 281 12.80 7.42 10.61
CA TYR A 281 11.57 8.08 11.05
C TYR A 281 11.58 8.24 12.57
N ILE A 282 10.59 8.96 13.11
CA ILE A 282 10.32 9.10 14.55
C ILE A 282 8.90 8.56 14.80
N ALA A 283 8.80 7.57 15.72
CA ALA A 283 7.54 6.96 16.13
C ALA A 283 6.73 7.84 17.08
#